data_c5d95c68ccb862191efd429298dcab54
#
_entry.id   c5d95c68ccb862191efd429298dcab54
#
_cell.length_a   1.000
_cell.length_b   1.000
_cell.length_c   1.000
_cell.angle_alpha   90.00
_cell.angle_beta   90.00
_cell.angle_gamma   90.00
#
_symmetry.space_group_name_H-M   'P 1'
#
loop_
_entity.id
_entity.type
_entity.pdbx_description
1 polymer ?
#
loop_
_entity_poly.entity_id
_entity_poly.type
_entity_poly.pdbx_seq_one_letter_code
_entity_poly.pdbx_strand_id
1 'polypeptide(L)'
;MLREGGNAVDALLAAAFTAFVTEGPLTGPTGGGFLLVHEPGAPTTLLDCFFAAPTARLGEMEETLIDFGDSGTQVFHVGPGSVAVPGLLAGLDEAHGRFATREWATLVAPALDLVDEGFERDEARVFIHGILAPILLRESGGRRIYGSAERVVTADFRVTLERIRDLGPGAAAQLLPEFADDLAAYRVGTPPPLETVAQGHEIRSMPRPSLGGAVVERILDLLAEAGEPTLADLALAVADAYGPLGSGPLPGTTHVSVVDGSGMAAALSSTLGSGSGIFRGGTELNNMLGELDVIGPGEKRPGERLASMMTPTLVLAAGEPRLVIGSAGSVRLAGAIAQVTWRILRGEHVEAAIRAPRLHVEGATVHLEGGWPDDVASTLPASWDVVRWEGINLFFGGVQAVLRNEDGTLEAAGDPRRGGAGIVVE
;
A
#
# COMPACT_ATOMS: atom_id res chain seq x y z
N MET A 1 -14.17 3.10 -16.34
CA MET A 1 -14.42 1.64 -16.16
C MET A 1 -15.80 1.39 -15.52
N LEU A 2 -16.08 1.75 -14.26
CA LEU A 2 -17.38 1.45 -13.62
C LEU A 2 -18.57 2.05 -14.36
N ARG A 3 -18.52 3.33 -14.76
CA ARG A 3 -19.57 3.99 -15.56
C ARG A 3 -19.83 3.35 -16.92
N GLU A 4 -18.87 2.63 -17.43
CA GLU A 4 -18.92 1.91 -18.72
C GLU A 4 -19.31 0.45 -18.57
N GLY A 5 -19.76 0.06 -17.37
CA GLY A 5 -20.19 -1.30 -17.05
C GLY A 5 -19.06 -2.31 -16.83
N GLY A 6 -17.85 -1.86 -16.54
CA GLY A 6 -16.79 -2.72 -16.00
C GLY A 6 -17.05 -3.05 -14.52
N ASN A 7 -16.52 -4.17 -14.03
CA ASN A 7 -16.65 -4.58 -12.64
C ASN A 7 -15.57 -3.99 -11.72
N ALA A 8 -15.59 -4.34 -10.43
CA ALA A 8 -14.64 -3.83 -9.45
C ALA A 8 -13.18 -4.17 -9.81
N VAL A 9 -12.91 -5.34 -10.37
CA VAL A 9 -11.56 -5.75 -10.79
C VAL A 9 -11.10 -4.99 -12.02
N ASP A 10 -11.98 -4.74 -13.01
CA ASP A 10 -11.65 -3.89 -14.16
C ASP A 10 -11.22 -2.49 -13.72
N ALA A 11 -11.96 -1.90 -12.79
CA ALA A 11 -11.64 -0.58 -12.26
C ALA A 11 -10.33 -0.57 -11.44
N LEU A 12 -10.10 -1.60 -10.63
CA LEU A 12 -8.89 -1.76 -9.84
C LEU A 12 -7.66 -1.91 -10.73
N LEU A 13 -7.72 -2.73 -11.78
CA LEU A 13 -6.60 -2.94 -12.71
C LEU A 13 -6.27 -1.66 -13.48
N ALA A 14 -7.30 -0.97 -13.99
CA ALA A 14 -7.09 0.32 -14.67
C ALA A 14 -6.48 1.37 -13.73
N ALA A 15 -6.92 1.43 -12.47
CA ALA A 15 -6.34 2.30 -11.45
C ALA A 15 -4.89 1.92 -11.13
N ALA A 16 -4.56 0.63 -11.06
CA ALA A 16 -3.18 0.16 -10.84
C ALA A 16 -2.24 0.60 -11.96
N PHE A 17 -2.63 0.42 -13.24
CA PHE A 17 -1.81 0.89 -14.38
C PHE A 17 -1.68 2.41 -14.40
N THR A 18 -2.74 3.14 -14.06
CA THR A 18 -2.70 4.60 -13.97
C THR A 18 -1.77 5.05 -12.83
N ALA A 19 -1.79 4.36 -11.69
CA ALA A 19 -0.89 4.63 -10.57
C ALA A 19 0.59 4.42 -10.92
N PHE A 20 0.94 3.50 -11.83
CA PHE A 20 2.31 3.38 -12.34
C PHE A 20 2.83 4.66 -13.00
N VAL A 21 1.94 5.50 -13.53
CA VAL A 21 2.28 6.80 -14.09
C VAL A 21 2.29 7.88 -13.00
N THR A 22 1.22 7.96 -12.21
CA THR A 22 0.98 9.08 -11.27
C THR A 22 1.68 8.92 -9.94
N GLU A 23 2.02 7.69 -9.55
CA GLU A 23 2.64 7.32 -8.27
C GLU A 23 3.91 6.48 -8.47
N GLY A 24 4.64 6.71 -9.57
CA GLY A 24 5.81 5.94 -9.98
C GLY A 24 6.89 5.72 -8.91
N PRO A 25 7.14 6.63 -7.94
CA PRO A 25 8.03 6.37 -6.80
C PRO A 25 7.47 5.39 -5.76
N LEU A 26 6.18 5.10 -5.78
CA LEU A 26 5.51 4.28 -4.78
C LEU A 26 5.10 2.91 -5.31
N THR A 27 4.77 2.82 -6.60
CA THR A 27 4.34 1.59 -7.27
C THR A 27 4.76 1.58 -8.74
N GLY A 28 4.85 0.40 -9.35
CA GLY A 28 5.25 0.28 -10.75
C GLY A 28 5.31 -1.18 -11.22
N PRO A 29 5.63 -1.41 -12.49
CA PRO A 29 5.65 -2.75 -13.08
C PRO A 29 6.70 -3.70 -12.49
N THR A 30 7.71 -3.16 -11.78
CA THR A 30 8.70 -3.94 -11.03
C THR A 30 8.34 -4.05 -9.55
N GLY A 31 7.08 -3.81 -9.21
CA GLY A 31 6.54 -3.86 -7.86
C GLY A 31 6.11 -5.26 -7.42
N GLY A 32 5.66 -5.30 -6.17
CA GLY A 32 4.97 -6.42 -5.56
C GLY A 32 3.73 -5.95 -4.81
N GLY A 33 2.81 -6.86 -4.52
CA GLY A 33 1.57 -6.47 -3.87
C GLY A 33 0.71 -7.63 -3.41
N PHE A 34 -0.45 -7.27 -2.88
CA PHE A 34 -1.50 -8.20 -2.47
C PHE A 34 -2.85 -7.70 -2.96
N LEU A 35 -3.65 -8.62 -3.51
CA LEU A 35 -5.02 -8.34 -3.92
C LEU A 35 -5.98 -9.18 -3.09
N LEU A 36 -7.10 -8.57 -2.67
CA LEU A 36 -8.30 -9.26 -2.20
C LEU A 36 -9.41 -9.01 -3.20
N VAL A 37 -10.12 -10.07 -3.58
CA VAL A 37 -11.32 -10.00 -4.41
C VAL A 37 -12.41 -10.79 -3.71
N HIS A 38 -13.58 -10.18 -3.58
CA HIS A 38 -14.77 -10.84 -3.05
C HIS A 38 -15.93 -10.65 -4.01
N GLU A 39 -16.43 -11.77 -4.53
CA GLU A 39 -17.65 -11.82 -5.34
C GLU A 39 -18.83 -12.14 -4.42
N PRO A 40 -20.00 -11.53 -4.61
CA PRO A 40 -21.19 -11.84 -3.82
C PRO A 40 -21.50 -13.35 -3.79
N GLY A 41 -21.63 -13.91 -2.60
CA GLY A 41 -21.91 -15.33 -2.41
C GLY A 41 -20.75 -16.28 -2.63
N ALA A 42 -19.53 -15.78 -2.89
CA ALA A 42 -18.32 -16.60 -3.04
C ALA A 42 -17.32 -16.34 -1.90
N PRO A 43 -16.39 -17.26 -1.64
CA PRO A 43 -15.29 -17.02 -0.72
C PRO A 43 -14.37 -15.89 -1.21
N THR A 44 -13.85 -15.10 -0.27
CA THR A 44 -12.83 -14.09 -0.59
C THR A 44 -11.57 -14.76 -1.15
N THR A 45 -11.15 -14.32 -2.33
CA THR A 45 -9.89 -14.74 -2.94
C THR A 45 -8.79 -13.76 -2.58
N LEU A 46 -7.65 -14.29 -2.14
CA LEU A 46 -6.43 -13.54 -1.93
C LEU A 46 -5.40 -13.95 -2.99
N LEU A 47 -4.76 -12.96 -3.62
CA LEU A 47 -3.63 -13.15 -4.52
C LEU A 47 -2.39 -12.51 -3.89
N ASP A 48 -1.41 -13.36 -3.54
CA ASP A 48 -0.07 -12.94 -3.11
C ASP A 48 0.83 -12.83 -4.32
N CYS A 49 1.03 -11.60 -4.78
CA CYS A 49 1.98 -11.23 -5.81
C CYS A 49 3.13 -10.37 -5.26
N PHE A 50 3.49 -10.59 -4.00
CA PHE A 50 4.60 -9.89 -3.37
C PHE A 50 5.95 -10.39 -3.90
N PHE A 51 7.02 -9.74 -3.50
CA PHE A 51 8.36 -10.02 -4.00
C PHE A 51 8.89 -11.38 -3.56
N ALA A 52 9.77 -11.94 -4.40
CA ALA A 52 10.57 -13.09 -4.06
C ALA A 52 12.06 -12.76 -4.08
N ALA A 53 12.85 -13.52 -3.31
CA ALA A 53 14.30 -13.41 -3.35
C ALA A 53 14.83 -13.97 -4.68
N PRO A 54 15.75 -13.25 -5.37
CA PRO A 54 16.34 -13.71 -6.62
C PRO A 54 17.37 -14.82 -6.40
N THR A 55 17.65 -15.58 -7.45
CA THR A 55 18.75 -16.57 -7.48
C THR A 55 20.12 -15.90 -7.30
N ALA A 56 20.27 -14.69 -7.86
CA ALA A 56 21.48 -13.87 -7.71
C ALA A 56 21.09 -12.39 -7.62
N ARG A 57 21.79 -11.63 -6.78
CA ARG A 57 21.63 -10.17 -6.72
C ARG A 57 22.21 -9.50 -7.96
N LEU A 58 21.62 -8.36 -8.36
CA LEU A 58 22.12 -7.58 -9.51
C LEU A 58 23.47 -6.87 -9.23
N GLY A 59 23.86 -6.74 -7.97
CA GLY A 59 25.08 -6.08 -7.53
C GLY A 59 25.11 -5.81 -6.03
N GLU A 60 25.81 -4.77 -5.63
CA GLU A 60 25.94 -4.36 -4.23
C GLU A 60 24.78 -3.44 -3.81
N MET A 61 24.46 -3.45 -2.51
CA MET A 61 23.61 -2.44 -1.89
C MET A 61 24.44 -1.25 -1.41
N GLU A 62 23.85 -0.08 -1.45
CA GLU A 62 24.43 1.17 -0.97
C GLU A 62 23.48 1.79 0.06
N GLU A 63 24.06 2.45 1.07
CA GLU A 63 23.27 3.18 2.06
C GLU A 63 23.03 4.62 1.58
N THR A 64 21.81 5.09 1.78
CA THR A 64 21.40 6.48 1.51
C THR A 64 20.65 7.01 2.71
N LEU A 65 21.07 8.18 3.21
CA LEU A 65 20.38 8.86 4.30
C LEU A 65 19.21 9.68 3.74
N ILE A 66 18.04 9.48 4.32
CA ILE A 66 16.84 10.25 4.01
C ILE A 66 16.45 11.03 5.26
N ASP A 67 16.30 12.34 5.08
CA ASP A 67 15.88 13.27 6.12
C ASP A 67 14.35 13.45 6.05
N PHE A 68 13.68 13.10 7.14
CA PHE A 68 12.23 13.26 7.32
C PHE A 68 11.89 14.51 8.15
N GLY A 69 12.80 15.47 8.24
CA GLY A 69 12.64 16.68 9.06
C GLY A 69 12.57 16.34 10.55
N ASP A 70 11.54 16.79 11.22
CA ASP A 70 11.36 16.58 12.68
C ASP A 70 11.23 15.09 13.07
N SER A 71 10.98 14.20 12.11
CA SER A 71 10.95 12.74 12.31
C SER A 71 12.34 12.08 12.30
N GLY A 72 13.39 12.87 12.11
CA GLY A 72 14.79 12.41 12.09
C GLY A 72 15.23 11.86 10.74
N THR A 73 16.44 11.30 10.74
CA THR A 73 17.10 10.74 9.56
C THR A 73 17.07 9.22 9.61
N GLN A 74 16.77 8.59 8.48
CA GLN A 74 16.75 7.13 8.35
C GLN A 74 17.69 6.66 7.24
N VAL A 75 18.28 5.47 7.44
CA VAL A 75 19.13 4.80 6.46
C VAL A 75 18.28 3.94 5.54
N PHE A 76 18.39 4.17 4.25
CA PHE A 76 17.78 3.34 3.20
C PHE A 76 18.85 2.58 2.43
N HIS A 77 18.57 1.33 2.10
CA HIS A 77 19.44 0.48 1.30
C HIS A 77 18.91 0.47 -0.14
N VAL A 78 19.73 0.98 -1.06
CA VAL A 78 19.38 1.23 -2.46
C VAL A 78 20.42 0.58 -3.40
N GLY A 79 20.29 0.82 -4.70
CA GLY A 79 21.21 0.30 -5.70
C GLY A 79 20.87 -1.11 -6.18
N PRO A 80 21.71 -1.71 -7.07
CA PRO A 80 21.35 -2.95 -7.76
C PRO A 80 21.17 -4.16 -6.84
N GLY A 81 21.92 -4.21 -5.71
CA GLY A 81 21.78 -5.30 -4.73
C GLY A 81 20.47 -5.30 -3.95
N SER A 82 19.72 -4.20 -3.98
CA SER A 82 18.44 -4.06 -3.28
C SER A 82 17.23 -4.58 -4.07
N VAL A 83 17.38 -4.88 -5.37
CA VAL A 83 16.29 -5.28 -6.26
C VAL A 83 15.87 -6.72 -6.01
N ALA A 84 14.59 -6.94 -5.75
CA ALA A 84 13.96 -8.25 -5.62
C ALA A 84 13.21 -8.66 -6.89
N VAL A 85 12.87 -9.94 -7.02
CA VAL A 85 12.02 -10.45 -8.11
C VAL A 85 10.60 -9.91 -7.94
N PRO A 86 10.07 -9.13 -8.88
CA PRO A 86 8.75 -8.53 -8.78
C PRO A 86 7.64 -9.53 -9.13
N GLY A 87 6.49 -9.39 -8.48
CA GLY A 87 5.33 -10.23 -8.76
C GLY A 87 4.08 -9.48 -9.20
N LEU A 88 4.08 -8.14 -9.14
CA LEU A 88 2.85 -7.36 -9.31
C LEU A 88 2.17 -7.60 -10.66
N LEU A 89 2.91 -7.53 -11.77
CA LEU A 89 2.32 -7.77 -13.11
C LEU A 89 1.73 -9.19 -13.24
N ALA A 90 2.35 -10.20 -12.63
CA ALA A 90 1.80 -11.55 -12.60
C ALA A 90 0.50 -11.62 -11.78
N GLY A 91 0.43 -10.89 -10.67
CA GLY A 91 -0.79 -10.80 -9.85
C GLY A 91 -1.94 -10.07 -10.55
N LEU A 92 -1.64 -8.99 -11.29
CA LEU A 92 -2.64 -8.27 -12.07
C LEU A 92 -3.17 -9.13 -13.24
N ASP A 93 -2.31 -9.92 -13.89
CA ASP A 93 -2.69 -10.86 -14.95
C ASP A 93 -3.56 -12.02 -14.40
N GLU A 94 -3.19 -12.59 -13.25
CA GLU A 94 -3.99 -13.61 -12.57
C GLU A 94 -5.38 -13.06 -12.17
N ALA A 95 -5.44 -11.83 -11.64
CA ALA A 95 -6.70 -11.18 -11.31
C ALA A 95 -7.54 -10.89 -12.56
N HIS A 96 -6.90 -10.45 -13.65
CA HIS A 96 -7.56 -10.25 -14.93
C HIS A 96 -8.18 -11.53 -15.45
N GLY A 97 -7.40 -12.60 -15.56
CA GLY A 97 -7.86 -13.88 -16.10
C GLY A 97 -8.99 -14.55 -15.30
N ARG A 98 -9.08 -14.24 -13.98
CA ARG A 98 -10.09 -14.86 -13.10
C ARG A 98 -11.37 -14.04 -12.94
N PHE A 99 -11.27 -12.70 -12.95
CA PHE A 99 -12.35 -11.84 -12.47
C PHE A 99 -12.70 -10.70 -13.41
N ALA A 100 -11.78 -10.24 -14.28
CA ALA A 100 -12.06 -9.10 -15.14
C ALA A 100 -13.04 -9.43 -16.26
N THR A 101 -13.77 -8.41 -16.71
CA THR A 101 -14.72 -8.50 -17.83
C THR A 101 -14.26 -7.72 -19.06
N ARG A 102 -13.26 -6.85 -18.90
CA ARG A 102 -12.70 -6.02 -19.97
C ARG A 102 -11.39 -6.61 -20.46
N GLU A 103 -11.12 -6.43 -21.74
CA GLU A 103 -9.84 -6.80 -22.36
C GLU A 103 -8.68 -6.07 -21.69
N TRP A 104 -7.56 -6.78 -21.47
CA TRP A 104 -6.37 -6.24 -20.82
C TRP A 104 -5.89 -4.92 -21.43
N ALA A 105 -5.87 -4.82 -22.76
CA ALA A 105 -5.45 -3.61 -23.47
C ALA A 105 -6.34 -2.39 -23.14
N THR A 106 -7.64 -2.61 -22.91
CA THR A 106 -8.58 -1.55 -22.48
C THR A 106 -8.26 -1.03 -21.10
N LEU A 107 -7.78 -1.90 -20.21
CA LEU A 107 -7.42 -1.54 -18.83
C LEU A 107 -6.10 -0.76 -18.75
N VAL A 108 -5.18 -0.99 -19.69
CA VAL A 108 -3.91 -0.24 -19.80
C VAL A 108 -4.08 1.12 -20.49
N ALA A 109 -5.10 1.28 -21.35
CA ALA A 109 -5.29 2.47 -22.18
C ALA A 109 -5.29 3.80 -21.39
N PRO A 110 -5.97 3.95 -20.23
CA PRO A 110 -5.94 5.20 -19.46
C PRO A 110 -4.52 5.62 -19.02
N ALA A 111 -3.65 4.66 -18.72
CA ALA A 111 -2.26 4.93 -18.36
C ALA A 111 -1.45 5.41 -19.58
N LEU A 112 -1.73 4.85 -20.77
CA LEU A 112 -1.10 5.27 -22.04
C LEU A 112 -1.52 6.70 -22.43
N ASP A 113 -2.78 7.07 -22.20
CA ASP A 113 -3.25 8.43 -22.48
C ASP A 113 -2.56 9.44 -21.55
N LEU A 114 -2.35 9.08 -20.30
CA LEU A 114 -1.78 9.97 -19.28
C LEU A 114 -0.25 10.12 -19.37
N VAL A 115 0.46 9.09 -19.84
CA VAL A 115 1.93 9.05 -19.79
C VAL A 115 2.61 10.15 -20.63
N ASP A 116 1.98 10.55 -21.73
CA ASP A 116 2.50 11.58 -22.62
C ASP A 116 2.19 12.99 -22.11
N GLU A 117 1.03 13.18 -21.49
CA GLU A 117 0.60 14.46 -20.96
C GLU A 117 1.37 14.85 -19.71
N GLY A 118 1.77 13.85 -18.92
CA GLY A 118 2.31 14.04 -17.59
C GLY A 118 1.25 14.61 -16.63
N PHE A 119 1.65 14.90 -15.40
CA PHE A 119 0.76 15.44 -14.37
C PHE A 119 1.44 16.50 -13.51
N GLU A 120 0.65 17.42 -12.98
CA GLU A 120 1.11 18.41 -12.01
C GLU A 120 1.23 17.76 -10.61
N ARG A 121 2.23 18.18 -9.86
CA ARG A 121 2.41 17.70 -8.49
C ARG A 121 1.53 18.51 -7.54
N ASP A 122 0.64 17.82 -6.84
CA ASP A 122 -0.01 18.37 -5.65
C ASP A 122 0.96 18.46 -4.47
N GLU A 123 0.53 19.08 -3.37
CA GLU A 123 1.35 19.28 -2.18
C GLU A 123 1.89 17.95 -1.60
N ALA A 124 1.06 16.90 -1.59
CA ALA A 124 1.47 15.58 -1.09
C ALA A 124 2.57 14.96 -1.96
N ARG A 125 2.45 15.06 -3.30
CA ARG A 125 3.49 14.58 -4.23
C ARG A 125 4.76 15.41 -4.14
N VAL A 126 4.66 16.74 -4.03
CA VAL A 126 5.82 17.61 -3.82
C VAL A 126 6.58 17.19 -2.56
N PHE A 127 5.87 16.94 -1.47
CA PHE A 127 6.45 16.52 -0.21
C PHE A 127 7.11 15.14 -0.30
N ILE A 128 6.41 14.13 -0.83
CA ILE A 128 6.93 12.76 -0.99
C ILE A 128 8.15 12.73 -1.92
N HIS A 129 8.07 13.40 -3.08
CA HIS A 129 9.19 13.47 -4.01
C HIS A 129 10.38 14.23 -3.41
N GLY A 130 10.13 15.24 -2.57
CA GLY A 130 11.17 15.98 -1.83
C GLY A 130 11.91 15.08 -0.86
N ILE A 131 11.20 14.29 -0.07
CA ILE A 131 11.79 13.30 0.85
C ILE A 131 12.60 12.25 0.08
N LEU A 132 12.05 11.70 -1.00
CA LEU A 132 12.70 10.65 -1.79
C LEU A 132 13.73 11.18 -2.79
N ALA A 133 13.95 12.51 -2.90
CA ALA A 133 14.86 13.09 -3.86
C ALA A 133 16.28 12.49 -3.86
N PRO A 134 16.91 12.13 -2.72
CA PRO A 134 18.22 11.47 -2.72
C PRO A 134 18.23 10.13 -3.46
N ILE A 135 17.10 9.44 -3.55
CA ILE A 135 16.92 8.19 -4.31
C ILE A 135 16.53 8.53 -5.75
N LEU A 136 15.45 9.27 -5.94
CA LEU A 136 14.87 9.56 -7.24
C LEU A 136 15.81 10.29 -8.20
N LEU A 137 16.66 11.16 -7.67
CA LEU A 137 17.59 11.97 -8.49
C LEU A 137 18.98 11.37 -8.62
N ARG A 138 19.23 10.15 -8.15
CA ARG A 138 20.52 9.46 -8.25
C ARG A 138 20.97 9.35 -9.70
N GLU A 139 20.14 8.77 -10.54
CA GLU A 139 20.46 8.52 -11.95
C GLU A 139 19.84 9.55 -12.89
N SER A 140 20.37 9.59 -14.11
CA SER A 140 19.89 10.49 -15.17
C SER A 140 18.42 10.20 -15.55
N GLY A 141 17.99 8.93 -15.46
CA GLY A 141 16.60 8.53 -15.69
C GLY A 141 15.63 9.22 -14.74
N GLY A 142 15.89 9.11 -13.45
CA GLY A 142 15.09 9.76 -12.42
C GLY A 142 15.15 11.29 -12.51
N ARG A 143 16.32 11.86 -12.76
CA ARG A 143 16.47 13.32 -12.95
C ARG A 143 15.64 13.85 -14.13
N ARG A 144 15.50 13.08 -15.23
CA ARG A 144 14.63 13.47 -16.35
C ARG A 144 13.17 13.50 -15.96
N ILE A 145 12.73 12.55 -15.15
CA ILE A 145 11.31 12.41 -14.75
C ILE A 145 10.97 13.36 -13.61
N TYR A 146 11.76 13.37 -12.54
CA TYR A 146 11.43 14.02 -11.28
C TYR A 146 12.21 15.30 -11.01
N GLY A 147 13.16 15.67 -11.88
CA GLY A 147 14.01 16.86 -11.70
C GLY A 147 13.32 18.20 -11.95
N SER A 148 12.14 18.22 -12.60
CA SER A 148 11.35 19.45 -12.78
C SER A 148 10.53 19.76 -11.52
N ALA A 149 10.48 21.06 -11.16
CA ALA A 149 9.75 21.51 -9.97
C ALA A 149 8.23 21.47 -10.13
N GLU A 150 7.68 21.59 -11.35
CA GLU A 150 6.26 21.84 -11.55
C GLU A 150 5.48 20.64 -12.08
N ARG A 151 6.06 19.88 -13.01
CA ARG A 151 5.35 18.80 -13.72
C ARG A 151 6.20 17.55 -13.82
N VAL A 152 5.59 16.39 -13.61
CA VAL A 152 6.19 15.08 -13.86
C VAL A 152 5.81 14.64 -15.27
N VAL A 153 6.81 14.34 -16.11
CA VAL A 153 6.64 13.81 -17.44
C VAL A 153 7.33 12.46 -17.53
N THR A 154 6.57 11.44 -17.84
CA THR A 154 7.02 10.04 -17.87
C THR A 154 7.02 9.45 -19.29
N ALA A 155 7.20 10.28 -20.34
CA ALA A 155 7.14 9.85 -21.72
C ALA A 155 8.06 8.66 -22.05
N ASP A 156 9.23 8.56 -21.39
CA ASP A 156 10.12 7.41 -21.50
C ASP A 156 9.42 6.09 -21.05
N PHE A 157 8.36 6.18 -20.24
CA PHE A 157 7.61 5.04 -19.74
C PHE A 157 6.58 4.49 -20.74
N ARG A 158 6.23 5.24 -21.77
CA ARG A 158 5.24 4.84 -22.78
C ARG A 158 5.55 3.47 -23.39
N VAL A 159 6.79 3.26 -23.82
CA VAL A 159 7.21 1.98 -24.43
C VAL A 159 7.03 0.81 -23.47
N THR A 160 7.26 1.04 -22.18
CA THR A 160 7.04 0.01 -21.16
C THR A 160 5.54 -0.29 -20.98
N LEU A 161 4.68 0.73 -20.97
CA LEU A 161 3.22 0.52 -20.93
C LEU A 161 2.70 -0.19 -22.19
N GLU A 162 3.22 0.12 -23.37
CA GLU A 162 2.89 -0.61 -24.60
C GLU A 162 3.29 -2.08 -24.51
N ARG A 163 4.47 -2.38 -23.94
CA ARG A 163 4.89 -3.78 -23.67
C ARG A 163 3.99 -4.47 -22.64
N ILE A 164 3.55 -3.76 -21.58
CA ILE A 164 2.60 -4.30 -20.61
C ILE A 164 1.27 -4.62 -21.32
N ARG A 165 0.79 -3.73 -22.17
CA ARG A 165 -0.43 -3.97 -22.97
C ARG A 165 -0.31 -5.20 -23.86
N ASP A 166 0.85 -5.37 -24.52
CA ASP A 166 1.02 -6.39 -25.59
C ASP A 166 1.53 -7.73 -25.05
N LEU A 167 2.29 -7.73 -23.95
CA LEU A 167 2.98 -8.91 -23.40
C LEU A 167 2.49 -9.31 -21.99
N GLY A 168 1.61 -8.50 -21.37
CA GLY A 168 1.18 -8.72 -20.00
C GLY A 168 2.35 -8.81 -19.02
N PRO A 169 2.40 -9.85 -18.15
CA PRO A 169 3.47 -10.02 -17.17
C PRO A 169 4.86 -10.22 -17.78
N GLY A 170 4.95 -10.65 -19.04
CA GLY A 170 6.20 -10.79 -19.78
C GLY A 170 7.00 -9.49 -19.93
N ALA A 171 6.34 -8.33 -19.76
CA ALA A 171 7.00 -7.03 -19.75
C ALA A 171 8.03 -6.88 -18.62
N ALA A 172 7.85 -7.56 -17.48
CA ALA A 172 8.80 -7.54 -16.36
C ALA A 172 10.18 -8.06 -16.75
N ALA A 173 10.24 -9.12 -17.59
CA ALA A 173 11.50 -9.67 -18.08
C ALA A 173 12.24 -8.72 -19.05
N GLN A 174 11.55 -7.75 -19.66
CA GLN A 174 12.19 -6.72 -20.47
C GLN A 174 12.86 -5.65 -19.61
N LEU A 175 12.36 -5.42 -18.41
CA LEU A 175 12.93 -4.48 -17.44
C LEU A 175 14.05 -5.12 -16.61
N LEU A 176 13.92 -6.42 -16.31
CA LEU A 176 14.80 -7.19 -15.47
C LEU A 176 15.24 -8.49 -16.20
N PRO A 177 15.97 -8.41 -17.32
CA PRO A 177 16.40 -9.58 -18.07
C PRO A 177 17.32 -10.49 -17.26
N GLU A 178 18.02 -9.97 -16.26
CA GLU A 178 18.86 -10.75 -15.33
C GLU A 178 18.03 -11.70 -14.45
N PHE A 179 16.74 -11.40 -14.23
CA PHE A 179 15.79 -12.21 -13.47
C PHE A 179 14.86 -13.05 -14.37
N ALA A 180 15.20 -13.23 -15.66
CA ALA A 180 14.30 -13.90 -16.60
C ALA A 180 13.88 -15.29 -16.11
N ASP A 181 14.82 -16.10 -15.58
CA ASP A 181 14.53 -17.44 -15.06
C ASP A 181 13.72 -17.38 -13.74
N ASP A 182 14.06 -16.45 -12.84
CA ASP A 182 13.31 -16.23 -11.59
C ASP A 182 11.87 -15.80 -11.88
N LEU A 183 11.67 -14.88 -12.85
CA LEU A 183 10.36 -14.42 -13.29
C LEU A 183 9.55 -15.55 -13.95
N ALA A 184 10.19 -16.39 -14.76
CA ALA A 184 9.55 -17.56 -15.38
C ALA A 184 9.14 -18.60 -14.32
N ALA A 185 9.90 -18.71 -13.23
CA ALA A 185 9.60 -19.59 -12.10
C ALA A 185 8.60 -19.00 -11.10
N TYR A 186 8.39 -17.67 -11.12
CA TYR A 186 7.49 -16.98 -10.19
C TYR A 186 6.05 -17.47 -10.32
N ARG A 187 5.37 -17.67 -9.20
CA ARG A 187 3.94 -18.05 -9.15
C ARG A 187 3.21 -17.15 -8.17
N VAL A 188 2.05 -16.65 -8.57
CA VAL A 188 1.13 -15.94 -7.67
C VAL A 188 0.62 -16.93 -6.62
N GLY A 189 0.73 -16.55 -5.35
CA GLY A 189 0.19 -17.35 -4.25
C GLY A 189 -1.31 -17.09 -4.06
N THR A 190 -2.05 -18.12 -3.64
CA THR A 190 -3.48 -18.01 -3.31
C THR A 190 -3.75 -18.59 -1.92
N PRO A 191 -3.08 -18.08 -0.86
CA PRO A 191 -3.36 -18.59 0.48
C PRO A 191 -4.77 -18.16 0.93
N PRO A 192 -5.40 -18.89 1.86
CA PRO A 192 -6.61 -18.42 2.48
C PRO A 192 -6.32 -17.09 3.21
N PRO A 193 -7.24 -16.11 3.16
CA PRO A 193 -7.09 -14.89 3.93
C PRO A 193 -7.07 -15.18 5.44
N LEU A 194 -6.44 -14.31 6.22
CA LEU A 194 -6.61 -14.30 7.67
C LEU A 194 -8.04 -13.88 7.97
N GLU A 195 -8.72 -14.65 8.80
CA GLU A 195 -10.12 -14.45 9.17
C GLU A 195 -10.23 -14.11 10.65
N THR A 196 -10.85 -12.99 10.96
CA THR A 196 -11.19 -12.60 12.33
C THR A 196 -12.57 -11.98 12.40
N VAL A 197 -13.06 -11.70 13.61
CA VAL A 197 -14.36 -11.05 13.84
C VAL A 197 -14.17 -9.88 14.79
N ALA A 198 -14.60 -8.68 14.38
CA ALA A 198 -14.62 -7.52 15.25
C ALA A 198 -15.95 -6.78 15.10
N GLN A 199 -16.53 -6.32 16.23
CA GLN A 199 -17.83 -5.61 16.27
C GLN A 199 -18.96 -6.38 15.54
N GLY A 200 -18.92 -7.71 15.56
CA GLY A 200 -19.92 -8.56 14.88
C GLY A 200 -19.76 -8.69 13.37
N HIS A 201 -18.68 -8.15 12.80
CA HIS A 201 -18.34 -8.23 11.39
C HIS A 201 -17.19 -9.20 11.15
N GLU A 202 -17.26 -9.94 10.06
CA GLU A 202 -16.15 -10.77 9.60
C GLU A 202 -15.10 -9.91 8.89
N ILE A 203 -13.83 -10.12 9.21
CA ILE A 203 -12.71 -9.39 8.60
C ILE A 203 -11.84 -10.37 7.86
N ARG A 204 -11.46 -10.01 6.64
CA ARG A 204 -10.52 -10.73 5.78
C ARG A 204 -9.31 -9.85 5.56
N SER A 205 -8.13 -10.36 5.88
CA SER A 205 -6.88 -9.63 5.76
C SER A 205 -5.73 -10.55 5.34
N MET A 206 -4.50 -10.04 5.33
CA MET A 206 -3.34 -10.79 4.88
C MET A 206 -2.81 -11.74 5.94
N PRO A 207 -2.63 -13.03 5.60
CA PRO A 207 -1.88 -13.97 6.42
C PRO A 207 -0.36 -13.76 6.27
N ARG A 208 0.44 -14.49 7.06
CA ARG A 208 1.90 -14.56 6.83
C ARG A 208 2.21 -14.99 5.38
N PRO A 209 3.26 -14.42 4.76
CA PRO A 209 4.36 -13.68 5.38
C PRO A 209 4.10 -12.19 5.64
N SER A 210 2.91 -11.63 5.30
CA SER A 210 2.55 -10.29 5.80
C SER A 210 2.22 -10.34 7.30
N LEU A 211 2.74 -9.37 8.04
CA LEU A 211 2.50 -9.22 9.46
C LEU A 211 1.32 -8.28 9.75
N GLY A 212 0.94 -7.47 8.75
CA GLY A 212 -0.06 -6.41 8.92
C GLY A 212 -1.44 -6.92 9.31
N GLY A 213 -1.86 -8.08 8.77
CA GLY A 213 -3.16 -8.66 9.12
C GLY A 213 -3.28 -9.02 10.60
N ALA A 214 -2.25 -9.67 11.15
CA ALA A 214 -2.20 -10.01 12.57
C ALA A 214 -2.17 -8.76 13.48
N VAL A 215 -1.54 -7.67 13.02
CA VAL A 215 -1.56 -6.39 13.76
C VAL A 215 -2.96 -5.79 13.75
N VAL A 216 -3.65 -5.78 12.61
CA VAL A 216 -5.03 -5.28 12.51
C VAL A 216 -5.94 -6.09 13.43
N GLU A 217 -5.89 -7.42 13.33
CA GLU A 217 -6.64 -8.35 14.19
C GLU A 217 -6.42 -8.03 15.66
N ARG A 218 -5.16 -7.99 16.10
CA ARG A 218 -4.81 -7.80 17.51
C ARG A 218 -5.29 -6.46 18.08
N ILE A 219 -5.17 -5.37 17.31
CA ILE A 219 -5.66 -4.07 17.75
C ILE A 219 -7.19 -4.10 17.88
N LEU A 220 -7.90 -4.63 16.89
CA LEU A 220 -9.36 -4.66 16.89
C LEU A 220 -9.90 -5.54 18.02
N ASP A 221 -9.27 -6.68 18.32
CA ASP A 221 -9.64 -7.55 19.42
C ASP A 221 -9.51 -6.84 20.78
N LEU A 222 -8.36 -6.19 21.02
CA LEU A 222 -8.13 -5.47 22.28
C LEU A 222 -9.08 -4.28 22.46
N LEU A 223 -9.40 -3.56 21.39
CA LEU A 223 -10.39 -2.49 21.45
C LEU A 223 -11.82 -3.04 21.70
N ALA A 224 -12.15 -4.21 21.15
CA ALA A 224 -13.43 -4.87 21.40
C ALA A 224 -13.55 -5.36 22.85
N GLU A 225 -12.48 -5.90 23.43
CA GLU A 225 -12.43 -6.30 24.85
C GLU A 225 -12.63 -5.10 25.78
N ALA A 226 -12.11 -3.92 25.43
CA ALA A 226 -12.30 -2.70 26.22
C ALA A 226 -13.72 -2.12 26.14
N GLY A 227 -14.52 -2.50 25.12
CA GLY A 227 -15.90 -2.04 24.91
C GLY A 227 -15.97 -0.56 24.48
N GLU A 228 -15.78 0.36 25.42
CA GLU A 228 -15.67 1.81 25.17
C GLU A 228 -14.21 2.26 25.40
N PRO A 229 -13.32 2.00 24.41
CA PRO A 229 -11.89 2.23 24.60
C PRO A 229 -11.55 3.72 24.75
N THR A 230 -10.69 3.98 25.73
CA THR A 230 -10.05 5.28 25.91
C THR A 230 -8.84 5.43 24.98
N LEU A 231 -8.22 6.62 24.95
CA LEU A 231 -6.94 6.80 24.25
C LEU A 231 -5.85 5.88 24.81
N ALA A 232 -5.82 5.68 26.12
CA ALA A 232 -4.85 4.78 26.73
C ALA A 232 -5.05 3.33 26.27
N ASP A 233 -6.29 2.85 26.16
CA ASP A 233 -6.59 1.52 25.64
C ASP A 233 -6.14 1.38 24.18
N LEU A 234 -6.39 2.40 23.34
CA LEU A 234 -5.91 2.42 21.97
C LEU A 234 -4.38 2.39 21.91
N ALA A 235 -3.69 3.19 22.72
CA ALA A 235 -2.24 3.23 22.75
C ALA A 235 -1.64 1.89 23.23
N LEU A 236 -2.25 1.28 24.25
CA LEU A 236 -1.86 -0.06 24.73
C LEU A 236 -2.11 -1.15 23.67
N ALA A 237 -3.23 -1.09 22.97
CA ALA A 237 -3.54 -2.04 21.89
C ALA A 237 -2.53 -1.94 20.75
N VAL A 238 -2.16 -0.71 20.36
CA VAL A 238 -1.12 -0.49 19.33
C VAL A 238 0.24 -0.98 19.85
N ALA A 239 0.63 -0.64 21.07
CA ALA A 239 1.89 -1.09 21.67
C ALA A 239 2.00 -2.62 21.72
N ASP A 240 0.94 -3.31 22.15
CA ASP A 240 0.89 -4.77 22.24
C ASP A 240 1.04 -5.41 20.85
N ALA A 241 0.27 -4.90 19.86
CA ALA A 241 0.28 -5.45 18.50
C ALA A 241 1.63 -5.28 17.78
N TYR A 242 2.32 -4.19 18.04
CA TYR A 242 3.63 -3.88 17.43
C TYR A 242 4.83 -4.32 18.26
N GLY A 243 4.67 -4.62 19.55
CA GLY A 243 5.77 -4.92 20.45
C GLY A 243 6.86 -5.88 19.93
N PRO A 244 6.53 -6.91 19.12
CA PRO A 244 7.51 -7.80 18.53
C PRO A 244 8.19 -7.25 17.25
N LEU A 245 7.71 -6.14 16.65
CA LEU A 245 8.01 -5.77 15.26
C LEU A 245 9.04 -4.64 15.12
N GLY A 246 9.34 -3.91 16.18
CA GLY A 246 10.27 -2.77 16.10
C GLY A 246 9.74 -1.58 15.26
N SER A 247 10.54 -0.51 15.16
CA SER A 247 10.31 0.66 14.29
C SER A 247 11.04 0.46 12.96
N GLY A 248 10.39 0.80 11.84
CA GLY A 248 10.98 0.69 10.50
C GLY A 248 10.85 1.95 9.65
N PRO A 249 11.66 2.09 8.59
CA PRO A 249 11.63 3.22 7.66
C PRO A 249 10.25 3.36 7.00
N LEU A 250 10.05 4.45 6.24
CA LEU A 250 8.82 4.79 5.53
C LEU A 250 8.87 4.31 4.06
N PRO A 251 8.67 3.02 3.72
CA PRO A 251 8.59 2.60 2.32
C PRO A 251 7.37 3.19 1.63
N GLY A 252 7.49 3.36 0.31
CA GLY A 252 6.42 3.78 -0.56
C GLY A 252 5.38 2.66 -0.73
N THR A 253 4.11 3.00 -0.68
CA THR A 253 3.00 2.06 -0.91
C THR A 253 1.83 2.81 -1.51
N THR A 254 1.13 2.18 -2.43
CA THR A 254 -0.13 2.64 -3.02
C THR A 254 -1.24 1.67 -2.67
N HIS A 255 -2.43 2.18 -2.37
CA HIS A 255 -3.61 1.34 -2.14
C HIS A 255 -4.81 1.81 -2.96
N VAL A 256 -5.55 0.83 -3.51
CA VAL A 256 -6.79 1.03 -4.26
C VAL A 256 -7.87 0.14 -3.66
N SER A 257 -9.02 0.71 -3.32
CA SER A 257 -10.24 0.02 -2.88
C SER A 257 -11.37 0.28 -3.86
N VAL A 258 -12.08 -0.74 -4.29
CA VAL A 258 -13.22 -0.63 -5.22
C VAL A 258 -14.38 -1.51 -4.77
N VAL A 259 -15.59 -0.97 -4.87
CA VAL A 259 -16.84 -1.74 -4.79
C VAL A 259 -17.70 -1.35 -6.00
N ASP A 260 -18.23 -2.32 -6.73
CA ASP A 260 -19.13 -2.07 -7.86
C ASP A 260 -20.59 -2.22 -7.51
N GLY A 261 -21.47 -1.90 -8.48
CA GLY A 261 -22.92 -1.95 -8.31
C GLY A 261 -23.49 -3.36 -8.07
N SER A 262 -22.74 -4.42 -8.39
CA SER A 262 -23.14 -5.81 -8.09
C SER A 262 -22.81 -6.22 -6.65
N GLY A 263 -21.96 -5.44 -5.96
CA GLY A 263 -21.42 -5.76 -4.65
C GLY A 263 -20.10 -6.52 -4.71
N MET A 264 -19.50 -6.71 -5.90
CA MET A 264 -18.12 -7.20 -5.98
C MET A 264 -17.17 -6.17 -5.37
N ALA A 265 -16.27 -6.62 -4.54
CA ALA A 265 -15.27 -5.81 -3.85
C ALA A 265 -13.86 -6.24 -4.26
N ALA A 266 -12.98 -5.26 -4.50
CA ALA A 266 -11.59 -5.50 -4.83
C ALA A 266 -10.67 -4.51 -4.11
N ALA A 267 -9.55 -4.99 -3.59
CA ALA A 267 -8.54 -4.20 -2.90
C ALA A 267 -7.14 -4.58 -3.39
N LEU A 268 -6.30 -3.61 -3.68
CA LEU A 268 -4.90 -3.78 -4.04
C LEU A 268 -4.03 -2.89 -3.18
N SER A 269 -3.07 -3.48 -2.48
CA SER A 269 -1.91 -2.76 -1.95
C SER A 269 -0.67 -3.15 -2.74
N SER A 270 0.05 -2.18 -3.28
CA SER A 270 1.26 -2.40 -4.09
C SER A 270 2.39 -1.45 -3.70
N THR A 271 3.64 -1.87 -3.96
CA THR A 271 4.82 -1.10 -3.56
C THR A 271 6.02 -1.38 -4.47
N LEU A 272 6.96 -0.43 -4.52
CA LEU A 272 8.36 -0.62 -4.96
C LEU A 272 9.33 -0.66 -3.78
N GLY A 273 8.83 -0.69 -2.52
CA GLY A 273 9.62 -0.28 -1.38
C GLY A 273 9.82 1.23 -1.40
N SER A 274 11.03 1.69 -1.19
CA SER A 274 11.41 3.11 -1.29
C SER A 274 12.02 3.46 -2.66
N GLY A 275 12.13 2.47 -3.54
CA GLY A 275 12.84 2.55 -4.81
C GLY A 275 14.34 2.32 -4.70
N SER A 276 14.94 1.76 -5.74
CA SER A 276 16.39 1.44 -5.78
C SER A 276 17.25 2.59 -6.25
N GLY A 277 16.66 3.67 -6.77
CA GLY A 277 17.37 4.75 -7.48
C GLY A 277 17.80 4.36 -8.89
N ILE A 278 17.43 3.18 -9.39
CA ILE A 278 17.76 2.68 -10.73
C ILE A 278 16.53 2.78 -11.61
N PHE A 279 16.69 3.37 -12.78
CA PHE A 279 15.60 3.58 -13.74
C PHE A 279 15.84 2.78 -15.02
N ARG A 280 14.84 1.98 -15.42
CA ARG A 280 14.83 1.24 -16.70
C ARG A 280 13.47 1.39 -17.38
N GLY A 281 13.48 1.69 -18.67
CA GLY A 281 12.24 1.86 -19.42
C GLY A 281 11.30 2.95 -18.86
N GLY A 282 11.87 4.03 -18.30
CA GLY A 282 11.09 5.13 -17.73
C GLY A 282 10.44 4.88 -16.36
N THR A 283 10.71 3.74 -15.72
CA THR A 283 10.22 3.41 -14.37
C THR A 283 11.38 3.08 -13.43
N GLU A 284 11.17 3.30 -12.14
CA GLU A 284 12.11 2.93 -11.10
C GLU A 284 12.02 1.44 -10.78
N LEU A 285 13.16 0.79 -10.48
CA LEU A 285 13.19 -0.56 -9.96
C LEU A 285 12.96 -0.55 -8.46
N ASN A 286 12.38 -1.64 -7.93
CA ASN A 286 12.17 -1.81 -6.50
C ASN A 286 13.48 -1.93 -5.71
N ASN A 287 13.42 -1.66 -4.39
CA ASN A 287 14.52 -1.91 -3.44
C ASN A 287 14.16 -2.90 -2.34
N MET A 288 13.25 -3.84 -2.61
CA MET A 288 12.63 -4.62 -1.53
C MET A 288 13.61 -5.49 -0.72
N LEU A 289 14.74 -5.91 -1.29
CA LEU A 289 15.81 -6.57 -0.51
C LEU A 289 16.55 -5.60 0.43
N GLY A 290 16.40 -4.29 0.23
CA GLY A 290 16.94 -3.24 1.08
C GLY A 290 16.03 -2.83 2.23
N GLU A 291 14.78 -3.28 2.27
CA GLU A 291 13.80 -2.97 3.33
C GLU A 291 14.01 -3.91 4.55
N LEU A 292 15.22 -3.86 5.14
CA LEU A 292 15.68 -4.82 6.16
C LEU A 292 14.81 -4.88 7.41
N ASP A 293 14.18 -3.76 7.78
CA ASP A 293 13.28 -3.68 8.94
C ASP A 293 11.98 -4.45 8.73
N VAL A 294 11.58 -4.62 7.47
CA VAL A 294 10.36 -5.35 7.08
C VAL A 294 10.67 -6.82 6.81
N ILE A 295 11.68 -7.08 5.96
CA ILE A 295 12.00 -8.46 5.55
C ILE A 295 12.87 -9.22 6.57
N GLY A 296 13.41 -8.53 7.56
CA GLY A 296 14.37 -9.07 8.53
C GLY A 296 15.77 -9.28 7.94
N PRO A 297 16.79 -9.35 8.83
CA PRO A 297 18.17 -9.56 8.44
C PRO A 297 18.42 -10.97 7.91
N GLY A 298 19.53 -11.13 7.17
CA GLY A 298 20.02 -12.41 6.70
C GLY A 298 19.68 -12.71 5.23
N GLU A 299 20.36 -13.73 4.72
CA GLU A 299 20.14 -14.19 3.35
C GLU A 299 18.79 -14.89 3.20
N LYS A 300 18.11 -14.61 2.10
CA LYS A 300 16.86 -15.26 1.70
C LYS A 300 17.17 -16.33 0.65
N ARG A 301 16.46 -17.44 0.70
CA ARG A 301 16.60 -18.50 -0.30
C ARG A 301 15.98 -18.06 -1.62
N PRO A 302 16.57 -18.42 -2.78
CA PRO A 302 15.96 -18.17 -4.07
C PRO A 302 14.49 -18.60 -4.11
N GLY A 303 13.62 -17.72 -4.61
CA GLY A 303 12.18 -17.94 -4.67
C GLY A 303 11.43 -17.77 -3.34
N GLU A 304 12.13 -17.54 -2.21
CA GLU A 304 11.48 -17.27 -0.92
C GLU A 304 10.69 -15.98 -0.97
N ARG A 305 9.43 -16.03 -0.54
CA ARG A 305 8.56 -14.87 -0.46
C ARG A 305 9.02 -13.94 0.66
N LEU A 306 9.18 -12.64 0.34
CA LEU A 306 9.61 -11.66 1.33
C LEU A 306 8.46 -11.29 2.29
N ALA A 307 8.82 -10.87 3.50
CA ALA A 307 7.85 -10.38 4.47
C ALA A 307 7.34 -8.98 4.11
N SER A 308 6.16 -8.64 4.62
CA SER A 308 5.50 -7.35 4.40
C SER A 308 4.70 -6.91 5.62
N MET A 309 4.34 -5.63 5.65
CA MET A 309 3.31 -5.10 6.56
C MET A 309 2.00 -4.79 5.82
N MET A 310 2.00 -4.81 4.47
CA MET A 310 0.81 -4.48 3.69
C MET A 310 -0.32 -5.48 3.94
N THR A 311 -1.50 -4.96 4.19
CA THR A 311 -2.68 -5.75 4.47
C THR A 311 -3.93 -5.06 3.91
N PRO A 312 -4.20 -5.18 2.58
CA PRO A 312 -5.53 -4.85 2.10
C PRO A 312 -6.53 -5.64 2.94
N THR A 313 -7.60 -4.99 3.36
CA THR A 313 -8.55 -5.54 4.32
C THR A 313 -9.97 -5.38 3.80
N LEU A 314 -10.77 -6.42 4.00
CA LEU A 314 -12.18 -6.46 3.65
C LEU A 314 -12.98 -6.80 4.91
N VAL A 315 -14.01 -6.02 5.20
CA VAL A 315 -14.98 -6.29 6.24
C VAL A 315 -16.29 -6.75 5.61
N LEU A 316 -16.82 -7.85 6.08
CA LEU A 316 -18.07 -8.43 5.61
C LEU A 316 -19.14 -8.33 6.70
N ALA A 317 -20.37 -8.07 6.27
CA ALA A 317 -21.57 -8.18 7.10
C ALA A 317 -22.51 -9.21 6.47
N ALA A 318 -22.81 -10.28 7.19
CA ALA A 318 -23.61 -11.40 6.69
C ALA A 318 -23.11 -11.96 5.33
N GLY A 319 -21.78 -12.02 5.15
CA GLY A 319 -21.16 -12.53 3.92
C GLY A 319 -21.07 -11.51 2.76
N GLU A 320 -21.57 -10.29 2.93
CA GLU A 320 -21.54 -9.23 1.91
C GLU A 320 -20.48 -8.16 2.25
N PRO A 321 -19.79 -7.57 1.25
CA PRO A 321 -18.82 -6.51 1.50
C PRO A 321 -19.46 -5.29 2.16
N ARG A 322 -18.94 -4.95 3.33
CA ARG A 322 -19.31 -3.76 4.09
C ARG A 322 -18.28 -2.65 3.96
N LEU A 323 -16.98 -2.99 4.07
CA LEU A 323 -15.88 -2.04 4.01
C LEU A 323 -14.71 -2.67 3.26
N VAL A 324 -14.17 -1.95 2.30
CA VAL A 324 -12.90 -2.25 1.62
C VAL A 324 -11.91 -1.17 2.00
N ILE A 325 -10.77 -1.54 2.57
CA ILE A 325 -9.86 -0.59 3.19
C ILE A 325 -8.41 -1.05 3.07
N GLY A 326 -7.51 -0.10 2.95
CA GLY A 326 -6.08 -0.33 3.08
C GLY A 326 -5.33 0.97 3.28
N SER A 327 -4.03 0.88 3.43
CA SER A 327 -3.21 2.03 3.76
C SER A 327 -1.83 1.95 3.12
N ALA A 328 -1.22 3.10 2.95
CA ALA A 328 0.20 3.29 2.76
C ALA A 328 0.86 3.74 4.07
N GLY A 329 2.15 3.49 4.29
CA GLY A 329 2.85 4.02 5.47
C GLY A 329 3.72 3.04 6.22
N SER A 330 4.40 2.11 5.54
CA SER A 330 5.35 1.18 6.14
C SER A 330 4.74 0.30 7.23
N VAL A 331 5.48 0.14 8.32
CA VAL A 331 5.01 -0.62 9.50
C VAL A 331 3.73 -0.03 10.10
N ARG A 332 3.49 1.29 9.97
CA ARG A 332 2.35 1.99 10.58
C ARG A 332 1.01 1.82 9.88
N LEU A 333 1.03 1.29 8.64
CA LEU A 333 -0.18 1.15 7.83
C LEU A 333 -1.25 0.25 8.49
N ALA A 334 -0.85 -0.82 9.17
CA ALA A 334 -1.78 -1.73 9.83
C ALA A 334 -2.51 -1.07 11.01
N GLY A 335 -1.78 -0.29 11.82
CA GLY A 335 -2.38 0.50 12.90
C GLY A 335 -3.33 1.58 12.40
N ALA A 336 -3.02 2.21 11.24
CA ALA A 336 -3.92 3.15 10.60
C ALA A 336 -5.20 2.48 10.11
N ILE A 337 -5.10 1.31 9.46
CA ILE A 337 -6.25 0.51 9.03
C ILE A 337 -7.13 0.15 10.25
N ALA A 338 -6.53 -0.37 11.32
CA ALA A 338 -7.28 -0.78 12.51
C ALA A 338 -8.04 0.40 13.15
N GLN A 339 -7.37 1.56 13.33
CA GLN A 339 -8.00 2.75 13.92
C GLN A 339 -9.16 3.28 13.08
N VAL A 340 -8.99 3.35 11.76
CA VAL A 340 -10.06 3.82 10.85
C VAL A 340 -11.19 2.79 10.78
N THR A 341 -10.87 1.50 10.67
CA THR A 341 -11.87 0.42 10.68
C THR A 341 -12.71 0.46 11.96
N TRP A 342 -12.06 0.59 13.13
CA TRP A 342 -12.75 0.70 14.41
C TRP A 342 -13.77 1.83 14.44
N ARG A 343 -13.40 3.04 13.96
CA ARG A 343 -14.27 4.21 13.90
C ARG A 343 -15.47 3.98 12.98
N ILE A 344 -15.22 3.46 11.77
CA ILE A 344 -16.27 3.20 10.76
C ILE A 344 -17.26 2.16 11.28
N LEU A 345 -16.80 1.07 11.90
CA LEU A 345 -17.69 0.03 12.46
C LEU A 345 -18.51 0.53 13.65
N ARG A 346 -18.15 1.66 14.25
CA ARG A 346 -18.94 2.35 15.29
C ARG A 346 -19.86 3.44 14.71
N GLY A 347 -20.01 3.52 13.39
CA GLY A 347 -20.94 4.39 12.71
C GLY A 347 -20.39 5.76 12.31
N GLU A 348 -19.07 5.97 12.37
CA GLU A 348 -18.46 7.20 11.87
C GLU A 348 -18.41 7.17 10.33
N HIS A 349 -18.70 8.29 9.68
CA HIS A 349 -18.57 8.43 8.22
C HIS A 349 -17.14 8.22 7.76
N VAL A 350 -16.95 7.63 6.57
CA VAL A 350 -15.63 7.23 6.05
C VAL A 350 -14.65 8.40 6.02
N GLU A 351 -15.07 9.57 5.50
CA GLU A 351 -14.20 10.75 5.43
C GLU A 351 -13.79 11.25 6.83
N ALA A 352 -14.73 11.29 7.77
CA ALA A 352 -14.47 11.71 9.14
C ALA A 352 -13.49 10.75 9.84
N ALA A 353 -13.71 9.43 9.72
CA ALA A 353 -12.86 8.41 10.29
C ALA A 353 -11.42 8.46 9.73
N ILE A 354 -11.26 8.70 8.42
CA ILE A 354 -9.95 8.83 7.77
C ILE A 354 -9.24 10.10 8.22
N ARG A 355 -9.95 11.23 8.37
CA ARG A 355 -9.39 12.52 8.81
C ARG A 355 -9.11 12.59 10.30
N ALA A 356 -9.72 11.71 11.08
CA ALA A 356 -9.52 11.70 12.53
C ALA A 356 -8.03 11.54 12.91
N PRO A 357 -7.59 12.22 14.00
CA PRO A 357 -6.22 12.10 14.46
C PRO A 357 -5.90 10.66 14.87
N ARG A 358 -4.69 10.23 14.54
CA ARG A 358 -4.16 8.89 14.83
C ARG A 358 -3.06 8.93 15.87
N LEU A 359 -2.76 7.78 16.41
CA LEU A 359 -1.55 7.57 17.21
C LEU A 359 -0.75 6.37 16.68
N HIS A 360 0.52 6.35 17.02
CA HIS A 360 1.40 5.21 16.84
C HIS A 360 2.31 5.05 18.06
N VAL A 361 2.73 3.83 18.36
CA VAL A 361 3.60 3.54 19.50
C VAL A 361 4.85 2.82 19.00
N GLU A 362 6.02 3.37 19.37
CA GLU A 362 7.33 2.78 19.09
C GLU A 362 8.07 2.57 20.41
N GLY A 363 8.16 1.32 20.85
CA GLY A 363 8.74 1.01 22.16
C GLY A 363 7.97 1.67 23.31
N ALA A 364 8.60 2.62 24.02
CA ALA A 364 7.97 3.39 25.09
C ALA A 364 7.53 4.79 24.64
N THR A 365 7.58 5.10 23.36
CA THR A 365 7.23 6.42 22.81
C THR A 365 5.87 6.36 22.12
N VAL A 366 4.96 7.23 22.52
CA VAL A 366 3.66 7.43 21.88
C VAL A 366 3.72 8.67 21.00
N HIS A 367 3.52 8.50 19.71
CA HIS A 367 3.35 9.57 18.75
C HIS A 367 1.86 9.92 18.65
N LEU A 368 1.49 11.14 19.00
CA LEU A 368 0.14 11.68 18.89
C LEU A 368 0.09 12.67 17.73
N GLU A 369 -0.74 12.39 16.74
CA GLU A 369 -0.99 13.31 15.62
C GLU A 369 -1.71 14.57 16.08
N GLY A 370 -1.57 15.68 15.36
CA GLY A 370 -2.32 16.90 15.63
C GLY A 370 -3.84 16.68 15.56
N GLY A 371 -4.57 17.33 16.45
CA GLY A 371 -6.03 17.20 16.56
C GLY A 371 -6.54 16.48 17.80
N TRP A 372 -5.67 15.80 18.55
CA TRP A 372 -6.01 15.31 19.88
C TRP A 372 -6.11 16.47 20.89
N PRO A 373 -7.05 16.41 21.86
CA PRO A 373 -7.12 17.40 22.95
C PRO A 373 -5.80 17.56 23.71
N ASP A 374 -5.54 18.76 24.24
CA ASP A 374 -4.25 19.05 24.88
C ASP A 374 -3.98 18.20 26.12
N ASP A 375 -5.03 17.87 26.87
CA ASP A 375 -4.99 17.10 28.10
C ASP A 375 -4.91 15.58 27.88
N VAL A 376 -5.11 15.12 26.65
CA VAL A 376 -5.17 13.68 26.33
C VAL A 376 -3.89 12.94 26.69
N ALA A 377 -2.72 13.59 26.61
CA ALA A 377 -1.45 12.99 26.99
C ALA A 377 -1.41 12.60 28.47
N SER A 378 -2.16 13.30 29.34
CA SER A 378 -2.23 13.00 30.76
C SER A 378 -2.98 11.70 31.08
N THR A 379 -3.71 11.15 30.11
CA THR A 379 -4.43 9.87 30.26
C THR A 379 -3.54 8.67 29.93
N LEU A 380 -2.35 8.90 29.36
CA LEU A 380 -1.39 7.85 29.02
C LEU A 380 -0.54 7.45 30.23
N PRO A 381 0.03 6.22 30.25
CA PRO A 381 0.93 5.80 31.32
C PRO A 381 2.11 6.77 31.49
N ALA A 382 2.39 7.18 32.73
CA ALA A 382 3.46 8.15 33.04
C ALA A 382 4.88 7.64 32.68
N SER A 383 5.04 6.35 32.40
CA SER A 383 6.30 5.75 31.95
C SER A 383 6.55 5.87 30.45
N TRP A 384 5.61 6.46 29.71
CA TRP A 384 5.71 6.61 28.25
C TRP A 384 6.11 8.03 27.89
N ASP A 385 7.04 8.14 26.95
CA ASP A 385 7.37 9.42 26.31
C ASP A 385 6.28 9.76 25.28
N VAL A 386 5.87 11.03 25.26
CA VAL A 386 4.83 11.50 24.34
C VAL A 386 5.40 12.52 23.36
N VAL A 387 5.37 12.18 22.07
CA VAL A 387 5.71 13.07 20.96
C VAL A 387 4.41 13.59 20.34
N ARG A 388 4.18 14.90 20.41
CA ARG A 388 3.03 15.57 19.79
C ARG A 388 3.42 16.18 18.44
N TRP A 389 2.62 15.93 17.44
CA TRP A 389 2.76 16.49 16.10
C TRP A 389 1.80 17.68 15.93
N GLU A 390 2.21 18.71 15.18
CA GLU A 390 1.40 19.92 15.04
C GLU A 390 0.17 19.76 14.15
N GLY A 391 0.16 18.82 13.22
CA GLY A 391 -0.94 18.62 12.27
C GLY A 391 -1.08 17.19 11.80
N ILE A 392 -1.88 16.97 10.78
CA ILE A 392 -1.95 15.69 10.09
C ILE A 392 -0.62 15.45 9.34
N ASN A 393 -0.10 14.21 9.43
CA ASN A 393 1.21 13.91 8.88
C ASN A 393 1.24 12.52 8.24
N LEU A 394 1.98 12.38 7.13
CA LEU A 394 2.14 11.11 6.41
C LEU A 394 2.75 9.99 7.26
N PHE A 395 3.40 10.35 8.38
CA PHE A 395 3.93 9.40 9.38
C PHE A 395 2.84 8.45 9.87
N PHE A 396 1.61 8.91 10.05
CA PHE A 396 0.49 8.12 10.55
C PHE A 396 -0.24 7.28 9.49
N GLY A 397 0.40 7.05 8.35
CA GLY A 397 -0.14 6.28 7.24
C GLY A 397 -1.09 7.09 6.35
N GLY A 398 -1.63 6.47 5.31
CA GLY A 398 -2.61 7.06 4.40
C GLY A 398 -3.64 6.02 4.00
N VAL A 399 -4.85 6.14 4.53
CA VAL A 399 -5.94 5.17 4.37
C VAL A 399 -6.84 5.52 3.20
N GLN A 400 -7.16 4.56 2.35
CA GLN A 400 -8.21 4.66 1.35
C GLN A 400 -9.28 3.62 1.68
N ALA A 401 -10.54 4.04 1.61
CA ALA A 401 -11.64 3.16 1.96
C ALA A 401 -12.90 3.40 1.12
N VAL A 402 -13.65 2.33 0.90
CA VAL A 402 -15.01 2.34 0.36
C VAL A 402 -15.91 1.58 1.34
N LEU A 403 -16.96 2.25 1.82
CA LEU A 403 -17.99 1.69 2.68
C LEU A 403 -19.28 1.50 1.86
N ARG A 404 -19.91 0.35 2.00
CA ARG A 404 -21.25 0.10 1.53
C ARG A 404 -22.20 0.11 2.73
N ASN A 405 -23.09 1.09 2.77
CA ASN A 405 -24.08 1.24 3.84
C ASN A 405 -25.13 0.12 3.79
N GLU A 406 -25.88 -0.07 4.87
CA GLU A 406 -26.96 -1.08 4.94
C GLU A 406 -28.07 -0.84 3.92
N ASP A 407 -28.31 0.42 3.56
CA ASP A 407 -29.26 0.81 2.51
C ASP A 407 -28.71 0.63 1.08
N GLY A 408 -27.45 0.16 0.94
CA GLY A 408 -26.77 -0.05 -0.32
C GLY A 408 -26.05 1.19 -0.86
N THR A 409 -26.14 2.35 -0.22
CA THR A 409 -25.39 3.54 -0.62
C THR A 409 -23.89 3.36 -0.37
N LEU A 410 -23.07 4.03 -1.15
CA LEU A 410 -21.61 3.97 -1.05
C LEU A 410 -21.03 5.28 -0.50
N GLU A 411 -20.04 5.15 0.34
CA GLU A 411 -19.13 6.23 0.73
C GLU A 411 -17.71 5.86 0.32
N ALA A 412 -16.96 6.80 -0.24
CA ALA A 412 -15.57 6.58 -0.62
C ALA A 412 -14.73 7.78 -0.22
N ALA A 413 -13.59 7.54 0.42
CA ALA A 413 -12.66 8.59 0.75
C ALA A 413 -11.20 8.12 0.66
N GLY A 414 -10.31 9.06 0.31
CA GLY A 414 -8.87 8.91 0.37
C GLY A 414 -8.26 9.86 1.39
N ASP A 415 -7.12 9.46 1.90
CA ASP A 415 -6.42 10.16 2.98
C ASP A 415 -5.69 11.41 2.49
N PRO A 416 -6.00 12.59 3.03
CA PRO A 416 -5.29 13.81 2.66
C PRO A 416 -3.81 13.79 3.04
N ARG A 417 -3.38 12.94 4.01
CA ARG A 417 -1.97 12.77 4.38
C ARG A 417 -1.09 12.33 3.22
N ARG A 418 -1.68 11.73 2.20
CA ARG A 418 -0.97 11.20 1.01
C ARG A 418 -1.65 11.57 -0.31
N GLY A 419 -2.46 12.62 -0.33
CA GLY A 419 -3.16 13.07 -1.54
C GLY A 419 -4.18 12.06 -2.09
N GLY A 420 -4.71 11.20 -1.22
CA GLY A 420 -5.71 10.20 -1.59
C GLY A 420 -7.06 10.83 -1.97
N ALA A 421 -7.81 10.13 -2.83
CA ALA A 421 -9.14 10.55 -3.27
C ALA A 421 -10.13 9.38 -3.21
N GLY A 422 -11.40 9.70 -2.98
CA GLY A 422 -12.52 8.78 -3.08
C GLY A 422 -13.57 9.32 -4.04
N ILE A 423 -14.14 8.44 -4.88
CA ILE A 423 -15.12 8.81 -5.89
C ILE A 423 -16.24 7.77 -5.87
N VAL A 424 -17.48 8.23 -5.71
CA VAL A 424 -18.68 7.43 -5.96
C VAL A 424 -19.22 7.82 -7.33
N VAL A 425 -19.50 6.83 -8.16
CA VAL A 425 -20.05 7.03 -9.51
C VAL A 425 -21.46 6.46 -9.59
N GLU A 426 -22.35 7.20 -10.29
CA GLU A 426 -23.72 6.79 -10.60
C GLU A 426 -23.78 5.94 -11.87
#